data_8b476cbf773ee2250df262fa85ce6af3
#
_entry.id   8b476cbf773ee2250df262fa85ce6af3
#
_cell.length_a   1.000
_cell.length_b   1.000
_cell.length_c   1.000
_cell.angle_alpha   90.00
_cell.angle_beta   90.00
_cell.angle_gamma   90.00
#
_symmetry.space_group_name_H-M   'P 1'
#
loop_
_entity.id
_entity.type
_entity.pdbx_description
1 polymer ?
#
loop_
_entity_poly.entity_id
_entity_poly.type
_entity_poly.pdbx_seq_one_letter_code
_entity_poly.pdbx_strand_id
1 'polypeptide(L)'
;MVSHISRKTSEFESAHPSDHRSGQNLEKQLRFCRCDNKHSMRGPFVLLVAFALLAVSGCGYHTLGSAAHLPDTVHTLSVPIFKNKTQFYHVEVAMTQAVVREFTDRTRLSVTPDSGDGADATVSGTIMSESVQPLTYRTETTDVLTGETTSVTSSFLITINVNVVVTDRDQRVLYQHNNYVFHEQFETTADVTSFIEEDSPAVQRLSRDFAQALVSDILESF
;
A
#
# COMPACT_ATOMS: atom_id res chain seq x y z
N MET A 1 16.99 -37.22 43.42
CA MET A 1 16.46 -38.43 42.83
C MET A 1 16.37 -38.14 41.33
N VAL A 2 17.44 -38.18 40.61
CA VAL A 2 18.22 -39.17 39.88
C VAL A 2 17.35 -40.11 39.03
N SER A 3 17.43 -39.97 37.74
CA SER A 3 17.62 -40.97 36.69
C SER A 3 17.43 -40.26 35.32
N HIS A 4 18.44 -40.05 34.47
CA HIS A 4 19.22 -40.99 33.65
C HIS A 4 18.35 -41.85 32.71
N ILE A 5 18.64 -41.73 31.45
CA ILE A 5 18.76 -42.77 30.39
C ILE A 5 18.68 -42.05 29.06
N SER A 6 19.60 -42.00 28.23
CA SER A 6 20.59 -42.86 27.59
C SER A 6 20.43 -42.82 26.07
N ARG A 7 21.57 -42.59 25.46
CA ARG A 7 21.88 -42.61 23.99
C ARG A 7 21.54 -43.96 23.36
N LYS A 8 21.24 -43.91 22.06
CA LYS A 8 21.59 -45.04 21.18
C LYS A 8 22.04 -44.52 19.81
N THR A 9 23.32 -44.57 19.65
CA THR A 9 24.04 -44.63 18.37
C THR A 9 23.91 -46.03 17.80
N SER A 10 23.77 -46.19 16.49
CA SER A 10 24.14 -47.40 15.80
C SER A 10 24.73 -47.04 14.44
N GLU A 11 26.05 -47.18 14.41
CA GLU A 11 26.84 -47.44 13.22
C GLU A 11 26.31 -48.71 12.52
N PHE A 12 26.35 -48.71 11.23
CA PHE A 12 26.51 -49.94 10.47
C PHE A 12 27.37 -49.68 9.24
N GLU A 13 28.42 -50.37 9.25
CA GLU A 13 29.65 -50.57 8.55
C GLU A 13 29.47 -51.28 7.20
N SER A 14 30.23 -50.79 6.26
CA SER A 14 30.92 -51.40 5.12
C SER A 14 30.53 -52.80 4.60
N ALA A 15 30.46 -52.91 3.28
CA ALA A 15 31.07 -54.01 2.50
C ALA A 15 31.22 -53.66 1.03
N HIS A 16 32.46 -53.60 0.58
CA HIS A 16 32.92 -53.77 -0.78
C HIS A 16 33.07 -55.30 -1.03
N PRO A 17 32.84 -55.83 -2.22
CA PRO A 17 33.99 -56.35 -2.96
C PRO A 17 33.97 -56.08 -4.47
N SER A 18 35.17 -55.94 -4.95
CA SER A 18 35.70 -56.04 -6.29
C SER A 18 35.23 -57.26 -7.07
N ASP A 19 34.94 -57.13 -8.38
CA ASP A 19 35.42 -58.11 -9.32
C ASP A 19 35.70 -57.53 -10.72
N HIS A 20 36.84 -57.97 -11.25
CA HIS A 20 37.40 -57.76 -12.57
C HIS A 20 36.61 -58.53 -13.61
N ARG A 21 36.37 -57.97 -14.80
CA ARG A 21 36.59 -58.59 -16.09
C ARG A 21 36.42 -57.67 -17.27
N SER A 22 37.57 -57.41 -17.89
CA SER A 22 37.85 -57.50 -19.33
C SER A 22 36.91 -56.80 -20.30
N GLY A 23 37.34 -55.71 -20.92
CA GLY A 23 38.06 -55.69 -22.17
C GLY A 23 37.38 -56.39 -23.34
N GLN A 24 37.11 -55.67 -24.40
CA GLN A 24 36.53 -56.03 -25.68
C GLN A 24 35.10 -55.55 -25.90
N ASN A 25 35.04 -54.31 -26.36
CA ASN A 25 34.07 -53.87 -27.37
C ASN A 25 34.19 -52.35 -27.62
N LEU A 26 35.41 -51.97 -27.93
CA LEU A 26 35.72 -50.56 -28.23
C LEU A 26 35.79 -50.31 -29.74
N GLU A 27 35.09 -51.04 -30.56
CA GLU A 27 35.25 -50.87 -32.02
C GLU A 27 33.96 -50.92 -32.86
N LYS A 28 32.75 -50.84 -32.28
CA LYS A 28 31.50 -50.89 -33.07
C LYS A 28 30.50 -49.79 -32.83
N GLN A 29 30.88 -48.71 -32.23
CA GLN A 29 29.94 -47.56 -32.06
C GLN A 29 30.37 -46.26 -32.76
N LEU A 30 31.30 -46.36 -33.73
CA LEU A 30 31.68 -45.20 -34.54
C LEU A 30 31.05 -45.20 -35.93
N ARG A 31 29.79 -45.57 -36.04
CA ARG A 31 29.02 -45.29 -37.25
C ARG A 31 27.59 -45.09 -36.87
N PHE A 32 27.20 -43.91 -36.63
CA PHE A 32 25.86 -43.36 -36.89
C PHE A 32 25.63 -42.05 -36.12
N CYS A 33 26.40 -41.06 -36.47
CA CYS A 33 25.93 -39.70 -36.29
C CYS A 33 25.97 -39.01 -37.65
N ARG A 34 25.07 -39.43 -38.51
CA ARG A 34 24.69 -38.62 -39.67
C ARG A 34 23.73 -37.59 -39.17
N CYS A 35 24.23 -36.44 -38.82
CA CYS A 35 23.42 -35.25 -38.54
C CYS A 35 22.70 -34.83 -39.81
N ASP A 36 21.45 -35.26 -39.95
CA ASP A 36 20.54 -34.70 -40.93
C ASP A 36 20.31 -33.21 -40.54
N ASN A 37 21.02 -32.35 -41.23
CA ASN A 37 20.90 -30.92 -41.16
C ASN A 37 19.63 -30.43 -41.89
N LYS A 38 18.47 -30.82 -41.38
CA LYS A 38 17.16 -30.44 -41.95
C LYS A 38 16.28 -29.58 -41.02
N HIS A 39 16.85 -29.04 -39.95
CA HIS A 39 16.09 -28.19 -39.04
C HIS A 39 16.70 -26.80 -38.81
N SER A 40 17.36 -26.27 -39.82
CA SER A 40 18.07 -24.99 -39.68
C SER A 40 17.15 -23.71 -39.77
N MET A 41 15.89 -23.85 -40.12
CA MET A 41 15.02 -22.63 -40.22
C MET A 41 13.97 -22.47 -39.12
N ARG A 42 13.83 -23.43 -38.21
CA ARG A 42 12.86 -23.33 -37.12
C ARG A 42 13.44 -22.69 -35.85
N GLY A 43 14.71 -22.82 -35.63
CA GLY A 43 15.42 -22.26 -34.46
C GLY A 43 15.37 -20.73 -34.40
N PRO A 44 15.75 -19.98 -35.44
CA PRO A 44 15.71 -18.52 -35.39
C PRO A 44 14.30 -17.96 -35.35
N PHE A 45 13.32 -18.66 -35.92
CA PHE A 45 11.92 -18.24 -35.88
C PHE A 45 11.31 -18.39 -34.48
N VAL A 46 11.61 -19.49 -33.77
CA VAL A 46 11.18 -19.71 -32.38
C VAL A 46 11.83 -18.69 -31.43
N LEU A 47 13.09 -18.35 -31.66
CA LEU A 47 13.80 -17.33 -30.87
C LEU A 47 13.23 -15.94 -31.10
N LEU A 48 12.85 -15.62 -32.34
CA LEU A 48 12.23 -14.36 -32.70
C LEU A 48 10.82 -14.21 -32.11
N VAL A 49 10.04 -15.28 -32.11
CA VAL A 49 8.70 -15.32 -31.47
C VAL A 49 8.82 -15.22 -29.96
N ALA A 50 9.78 -15.91 -29.33
CA ALA A 50 10.03 -15.80 -27.88
C ALA A 50 10.47 -14.37 -27.48
N PHE A 51 11.32 -13.74 -28.30
CA PHE A 51 11.74 -12.35 -28.06
C PHE A 51 10.58 -11.36 -28.28
N ALA A 52 9.70 -11.60 -29.25
CA ALA A 52 8.50 -10.79 -29.47
C ALA A 52 7.48 -10.93 -28.32
N LEU A 53 7.32 -12.14 -27.74
CA LEU A 53 6.47 -12.37 -26.56
C LEU A 53 7.02 -11.70 -25.31
N LEU A 54 8.33 -11.63 -25.13
CA LEU A 54 8.98 -10.90 -24.04
C LEU A 54 8.83 -9.35 -24.20
N ALA A 55 8.75 -8.85 -25.42
CA ALA A 55 8.56 -7.43 -25.68
C ALA A 55 7.10 -6.94 -25.42
N VAL A 56 6.12 -7.87 -25.43
CA VAL A 56 4.70 -7.55 -25.17
C VAL A 56 4.39 -7.57 -23.66
N SER A 57 5.23 -8.17 -22.84
CA SER A 57 5.11 -8.09 -21.38
C SER A 57 5.66 -6.77 -20.79
N GLY A 58 5.62 -5.69 -21.57
CA GLY A 58 5.83 -4.34 -21.06
C GLY A 58 4.82 -4.10 -19.96
N CYS A 59 5.28 -4.09 -18.71
CA CYS A 59 4.49 -3.62 -17.58
C CYS A 59 3.90 -2.27 -17.97
N GLY A 60 2.59 -2.19 -18.00
CA GLY A 60 1.86 -0.95 -18.22
C GLY A 60 2.10 0.01 -17.06
N TYR A 61 3.31 0.56 -16.97
CA TYR A 61 3.54 1.76 -16.19
C TYR A 61 2.86 2.89 -16.96
N HIS A 62 1.62 3.17 -16.61
CA HIS A 62 1.06 4.47 -16.91
C HIS A 62 1.97 5.50 -16.25
N THR A 63 2.62 6.31 -17.04
CA THR A 63 3.29 7.51 -16.57
C THR A 63 2.22 8.36 -15.90
N LEU A 64 2.22 8.38 -14.56
CA LEU A 64 1.52 9.34 -13.71
C LEU A 64 2.10 10.74 -14.01
N GLY A 65 1.79 11.29 -15.16
CA GLY A 65 2.38 12.54 -15.61
C GLY A 65 1.48 13.32 -16.55
N SER A 66 0.36 12.73 -16.91
CA SER A 66 -0.71 13.43 -17.62
C SER A 66 -1.88 13.57 -16.66
N ALA A 67 -1.57 14.25 -15.58
CA ALA A 67 -2.62 14.71 -14.70
C ALA A 67 -3.46 15.67 -15.45
N ALA A 68 -4.57 15.28 -15.87
CA ALA A 68 -5.48 16.34 -15.98
C ALA A 68 -6.70 15.93 -16.68
N HIS A 69 -7.57 15.70 -15.93
CA HIS A 69 -8.86 15.85 -16.51
C HIS A 69 -9.74 16.85 -15.74
N LEU A 70 -9.16 17.67 -14.87
CA LEU A 70 -9.80 18.97 -14.60
C LEU A 70 -9.87 19.73 -15.91
N PRO A 71 -11.00 20.37 -16.23
CA PRO A 71 -11.13 21.15 -17.47
C PRO A 71 -9.90 22.03 -17.70
N ASP A 72 -9.38 22.09 -18.91
CA ASP A 72 -8.20 22.91 -19.26
C ASP A 72 -8.32 24.38 -18.86
N THR A 73 -9.50 24.79 -18.45
CA THR A 73 -9.82 26.14 -17.93
C THR A 73 -9.47 26.33 -16.46
N VAL A 74 -9.17 25.24 -15.71
CA VAL A 74 -8.83 25.33 -14.28
C VAL A 74 -7.31 25.43 -14.13
N HIS A 75 -6.84 26.60 -13.74
CA HIS A 75 -5.43 26.88 -13.43
C HIS A 75 -5.19 27.14 -11.95
N THR A 76 -6.23 27.58 -11.26
CA THR A 76 -6.18 27.92 -9.82
C THR A 76 -7.18 27.09 -9.04
N LEU A 77 -6.72 26.47 -7.96
CA LEU A 77 -7.52 25.64 -7.08
C LEU A 77 -7.51 26.22 -5.67
N SER A 78 -8.69 26.47 -5.14
CA SER A 78 -8.87 26.86 -3.74
C SER A 78 -9.18 25.63 -2.90
N VAL A 79 -8.50 25.48 -1.78
CA VAL A 79 -8.74 24.42 -0.79
C VAL A 79 -8.89 25.06 0.58
N PRO A 80 -10.07 25.60 0.92
CA PRO A 80 -10.33 26.16 2.23
C PRO A 80 -10.27 25.06 3.30
N ILE A 81 -10.03 25.48 4.54
CA ILE A 81 -10.03 24.56 5.69
C ILE A 81 -11.35 23.79 5.73
N PHE A 82 -11.24 22.46 5.83
CA PHE A 82 -12.39 21.57 5.87
C PHE A 82 -13.28 21.86 7.07
N LYS A 83 -14.58 21.75 6.88
CA LYS A 83 -15.54 21.89 7.97
C LYS A 83 -15.49 20.64 8.85
N ASN A 84 -15.35 20.84 10.16
CA ASN A 84 -15.38 19.77 11.13
C ASN A 84 -16.70 19.77 11.89
N LYS A 85 -17.44 18.65 11.82
CA LYS A 85 -18.68 18.43 12.57
C LYS A 85 -18.49 17.46 13.74
N THR A 86 -17.25 17.05 13.99
CA THR A 86 -16.88 16.11 15.04
C THR A 86 -16.25 16.82 16.23
N GLN A 87 -15.95 16.06 17.26
CA GLN A 87 -15.21 16.56 18.42
C GLN A 87 -13.70 16.28 18.33
N PHE A 88 -13.24 15.75 17.21
CA PHE A 88 -11.84 15.48 16.95
C PHE A 88 -11.14 16.73 16.46
N TYR A 89 -10.52 17.45 17.40
CA TYR A 89 -9.93 18.76 17.14
C TYR A 89 -8.73 18.68 16.21
N HIS A 90 -8.57 19.70 15.38
CA HIS A 90 -7.45 19.93 14.46
C HIS A 90 -7.29 18.91 13.33
N VAL A 91 -8.10 17.87 13.26
CA VAL A 91 -8.06 16.90 12.14
C VAL A 91 -8.37 17.58 10.80
N GLU A 92 -9.26 18.59 10.81
CA GLU A 92 -9.60 19.39 9.63
C GLU A 92 -8.38 20.13 9.06
N VAL A 93 -7.49 20.60 9.93
CA VAL A 93 -6.27 21.30 9.53
C VAL A 93 -5.28 20.32 8.91
N ALA A 94 -5.05 19.18 9.55
CA ALA A 94 -4.14 18.15 9.07
C ALA A 94 -4.59 17.60 7.70
N MET A 95 -5.88 17.31 7.55
CA MET A 95 -6.46 16.80 6.30
C MET A 95 -6.39 17.84 5.18
N THR A 96 -6.74 19.10 5.46
CA THR A 96 -6.65 20.17 4.46
C THR A 96 -5.22 20.37 3.99
N GLN A 97 -4.25 20.43 4.92
CA GLN A 97 -2.84 20.57 4.58
C GLN A 97 -2.31 19.38 3.74
N ALA A 98 -2.77 18.17 4.04
CA ALA A 98 -2.39 16.99 3.25
C ALA A 98 -2.94 17.09 1.83
N VAL A 99 -4.20 17.51 1.65
CA VAL A 99 -4.82 17.71 0.33
C VAL A 99 -4.12 18.81 -0.46
N VAL A 100 -3.81 19.94 0.17
CA VAL A 100 -3.06 21.04 -0.48
C VAL A 100 -1.69 20.54 -0.98
N ARG A 101 -0.97 19.78 -0.16
CA ARG A 101 0.32 19.21 -0.54
C ARG A 101 0.18 18.26 -1.71
N GLU A 102 -0.75 17.33 -1.63
CA GLU A 102 -0.95 16.30 -2.67
C GLU A 102 -1.31 16.92 -4.02
N PHE A 103 -2.18 17.94 -4.07
CA PHE A 103 -2.45 18.69 -5.31
C PHE A 103 -1.22 19.43 -5.81
N THR A 104 -0.46 20.06 -4.93
CA THR A 104 0.76 20.80 -5.31
C THR A 104 1.82 19.86 -5.89
N ASP A 105 1.97 18.68 -5.32
CA ASP A 105 2.99 17.70 -5.71
C ASP A 105 2.61 16.98 -7.02
N ARG A 106 1.33 16.72 -7.25
CA ARG A 106 0.85 15.93 -8.39
C ARG A 106 0.34 16.74 -9.57
N THR A 107 0.05 18.02 -9.37
CA THR A 107 -0.52 18.86 -10.45
C THR A 107 0.31 20.12 -10.66
N ARG A 108 0.02 20.82 -11.75
CA ARG A 108 0.61 22.15 -12.03
C ARG A 108 -0.33 23.28 -11.65
N LEU A 109 -1.38 22.99 -10.89
CA LEU A 109 -2.34 23.99 -10.46
C LEU A 109 -1.71 24.92 -9.40
N SER A 110 -2.09 26.17 -9.44
CA SER A 110 -1.79 27.09 -8.36
C SER A 110 -2.78 26.84 -7.22
N VAL A 111 -2.32 26.20 -6.14
CA VAL A 111 -3.19 25.85 -5.01
C VAL A 111 -3.12 26.93 -3.95
N THR A 112 -4.29 27.46 -3.53
CA THR A 112 -4.41 28.44 -2.47
C THR A 112 -5.25 27.90 -1.32
N PRO A 113 -4.83 28.09 -0.06
CA PRO A 113 -5.58 27.63 1.11
C PRO A 113 -6.76 28.53 1.48
N ASP A 114 -6.94 29.62 0.75
CA ASP A 114 -7.99 30.60 1.03
C ASP A 114 -9.26 30.30 0.24
N SER A 115 -10.42 30.58 0.81
CA SER A 115 -11.72 30.53 0.11
C SER A 115 -11.87 31.72 -0.87
N GLY A 116 -10.76 32.04 -1.56
CA GLY A 116 -10.60 33.25 -2.35
C GLY A 116 -11.58 33.40 -3.51
N ASP A 117 -12.23 34.55 -3.55
CA ASP A 117 -12.87 35.06 -4.74
C ASP A 117 -11.84 35.09 -5.89
N GLY A 118 -11.94 34.19 -6.84
CA GLY A 118 -11.09 34.20 -8.03
C GLY A 118 -10.41 32.88 -8.39
N ALA A 119 -10.50 31.85 -7.57
CA ALA A 119 -10.06 30.52 -7.97
C ALA A 119 -10.99 29.93 -9.05
N ASP A 120 -10.43 29.18 -9.97
CA ASP A 120 -11.19 28.55 -11.05
C ASP A 120 -12.03 27.37 -10.54
N ALA A 121 -11.53 26.68 -9.51
CA ALA A 121 -12.26 25.63 -8.83
C ALA A 121 -11.98 25.66 -7.30
N THR A 122 -12.92 25.13 -6.54
CA THR A 122 -12.84 25.05 -5.07
C THR A 122 -13.14 23.64 -4.60
N VAL A 123 -12.23 23.07 -3.78
CA VAL A 123 -12.39 21.78 -3.10
C VAL A 123 -12.91 22.04 -1.69
N SER A 124 -14.15 21.66 -1.42
CA SER A 124 -14.76 21.80 -0.09
C SER A 124 -14.93 20.44 0.57
N GLY A 125 -14.33 20.23 1.73
CA GLY A 125 -14.48 19.04 2.55
C GLY A 125 -15.32 19.28 3.80
N THR A 126 -16.03 18.26 4.24
CA THR A 126 -16.75 18.26 5.52
C THR A 126 -16.55 16.92 6.21
N ILE A 127 -15.93 16.93 7.38
CA ILE A 127 -15.77 15.77 8.24
C ILE A 127 -17.09 15.55 8.97
N MET A 128 -17.73 14.42 8.71
CA MET A 128 -19.10 14.14 9.16
C MET A 128 -19.13 13.38 10.47
N SER A 129 -18.24 12.41 10.63
CA SER A 129 -18.14 11.60 11.84
C SER A 129 -16.73 11.08 12.04
N GLU A 130 -16.42 10.83 13.29
CA GLU A 130 -15.22 10.09 13.70
C GLU A 130 -15.65 8.99 14.68
N SER A 131 -14.84 7.94 14.75
CA SER A 131 -14.99 6.84 15.72
C SER A 131 -13.61 6.30 16.05
N VAL A 132 -13.33 6.12 17.33
CA VAL A 132 -12.11 5.47 17.84
C VAL A 132 -12.55 4.22 18.59
N GLN A 133 -12.11 3.05 18.12
CA GLN A 133 -12.49 1.76 18.69
C GLN A 133 -11.27 0.99 19.15
N PRO A 134 -11.27 0.42 20.37
CA PRO A 134 -10.20 -0.47 20.80
C PRO A 134 -10.22 -1.77 19.99
N LEU A 135 -9.05 -2.20 19.49
CA LEU A 135 -8.88 -3.45 18.74
C LEU A 135 -8.25 -4.55 19.58
N THR A 136 -7.20 -4.22 20.32
CA THR A 136 -6.46 -5.22 21.11
C THR A 136 -6.19 -4.72 22.51
N TYR A 137 -6.05 -5.68 23.43
CA TYR A 137 -5.76 -5.42 24.83
C TYR A 137 -4.47 -6.14 25.22
N ARG A 138 -3.68 -5.52 26.10
CA ARG A 138 -2.49 -6.09 26.70
C ARG A 138 -2.70 -6.24 28.20
N THR A 139 -2.30 -7.38 28.73
CA THR A 139 -2.24 -7.59 30.18
C THR A 139 -1.01 -6.90 30.74
N GLU A 140 -1.19 -5.93 31.63
CA GLU A 140 -0.06 -5.22 32.25
C GLU A 140 0.32 -5.82 33.60
N THR A 141 -0.65 -6.15 34.41
CA THR A 141 -0.42 -6.69 35.76
C THR A 141 -1.45 -7.74 36.11
N THR A 142 -0.95 -8.77 36.81
CA THR A 142 -1.81 -9.71 37.57
C THR A 142 -1.43 -9.57 39.00
N ASP A 143 -2.35 -9.14 39.86
CA ASP A 143 -2.13 -9.08 41.27
C ASP A 143 -2.06 -10.52 41.84
N VAL A 144 -0.90 -10.88 42.40
CA VAL A 144 -0.62 -12.25 42.88
C VAL A 144 -1.46 -12.60 44.11
N LEU A 145 -1.96 -11.59 44.83
CA LEU A 145 -2.75 -11.79 46.04
C LEU A 145 -4.25 -11.94 45.76
N THR A 146 -4.74 -11.18 44.82
CA THR A 146 -6.19 -11.15 44.46
C THR A 146 -6.50 -11.97 43.25
N GLY A 147 -5.50 -12.28 42.40
CA GLY A 147 -5.69 -12.91 41.08
C GLY A 147 -6.33 -11.97 40.06
N GLU A 148 -6.44 -10.68 40.37
CA GLU A 148 -7.03 -9.69 39.48
C GLU A 148 -6.05 -9.33 38.38
N THR A 149 -6.52 -9.36 37.15
CA THR A 149 -5.75 -9.03 35.94
C THR A 149 -6.21 -7.71 35.37
N THR A 150 -5.29 -6.76 35.29
CA THR A 150 -5.55 -5.47 34.63
C THR A 150 -5.14 -5.55 33.17
N SER A 151 -6.09 -5.23 32.29
CA SER A 151 -5.85 -5.18 30.85
C SER A 151 -5.95 -3.74 30.35
N VAL A 152 -5.00 -3.34 29.51
CA VAL A 152 -4.96 -2.02 28.91
C VAL A 152 -5.08 -2.17 27.39
N THR A 153 -5.83 -1.29 26.77
CA THR A 153 -5.93 -1.26 25.30
C THR A 153 -4.57 -0.94 24.71
N SER A 154 -4.12 -1.75 23.76
CA SER A 154 -2.81 -1.61 23.12
C SER A 154 -2.90 -1.14 21.68
N SER A 155 -4.03 -1.31 21.02
CA SER A 155 -4.25 -0.71 19.70
C SER A 155 -5.68 -0.23 19.51
N PHE A 156 -5.82 0.80 18.69
CA PHE A 156 -7.08 1.44 18.36
C PHE A 156 -7.25 1.54 16.85
N LEU A 157 -8.49 1.52 16.40
CA LEU A 157 -8.88 1.84 15.03
C LEU A 157 -9.60 3.19 15.05
N ILE A 158 -9.05 4.15 14.28
CA ILE A 158 -9.75 5.37 13.95
C ILE A 158 -10.51 5.18 12.65
N THR A 159 -11.74 5.62 12.63
CA THR A 159 -12.54 5.72 11.42
C THR A 159 -13.01 7.15 11.25
N ILE A 160 -12.75 7.75 10.10
CA ILE A 160 -13.22 9.10 9.75
C ILE A 160 -14.05 9.02 8.48
N ASN A 161 -15.18 9.74 8.49
CA ASN A 161 -16.06 9.86 7.34
C ASN A 161 -16.08 11.31 6.85
N VAL A 162 -15.83 11.51 5.55
CA VAL A 162 -15.69 12.83 4.94
C VAL A 162 -16.58 12.93 3.70
N ASN A 163 -17.25 14.06 3.56
CA ASN A 163 -17.90 14.45 2.31
C ASN A 163 -17.05 15.48 1.59
N VAL A 164 -16.82 15.28 0.29
CA VAL A 164 -16.05 16.21 -0.54
C VAL A 164 -16.86 16.65 -1.73
N VAL A 165 -16.78 17.93 -2.06
CA VAL A 165 -17.39 18.54 -3.23
C VAL A 165 -16.37 19.47 -3.89
N VAL A 166 -16.20 19.32 -5.20
CA VAL A 166 -15.42 20.24 -6.02
C VAL A 166 -16.38 21.03 -6.90
N THR A 167 -16.29 22.35 -6.82
CA THR A 167 -17.12 23.25 -7.60
C THR A 167 -16.25 24.15 -8.47
N ASP A 168 -16.77 24.54 -9.62
CA ASP A 168 -16.17 25.60 -10.44
C ASP A 168 -16.51 27.00 -9.92
N ARG A 169 -16.01 28.04 -10.60
CA ARG A 169 -16.27 29.45 -10.27
C ARG A 169 -17.77 29.78 -10.33
N ASP A 170 -18.54 29.11 -11.20
CA ASP A 170 -19.98 29.30 -11.35
C ASP A 170 -20.80 28.44 -10.36
N GLN A 171 -20.17 27.85 -9.35
CA GLN A 171 -20.77 26.98 -8.35
C GLN A 171 -21.36 25.67 -8.95
N ARG A 172 -20.94 25.28 -10.14
CA ARG A 172 -21.32 23.99 -10.69
C ARG A 172 -20.46 22.92 -10.05
N VAL A 173 -21.10 21.81 -9.69
CA VAL A 173 -20.39 20.64 -9.13
C VAL A 173 -19.61 19.94 -10.23
N LEU A 174 -18.30 19.93 -10.11
CA LEU A 174 -17.38 19.22 -10.98
C LEU A 174 -17.17 17.79 -10.50
N TYR A 175 -17.06 17.61 -9.17
CA TYR A 175 -16.88 16.31 -8.54
C TYR A 175 -17.60 16.31 -7.19
N GLN A 176 -18.16 15.18 -6.84
CA GLN A 176 -18.78 14.99 -5.52
C GLN A 176 -18.63 13.55 -5.07
N HIS A 177 -18.10 13.37 -3.87
CA HIS A 177 -18.11 12.10 -3.20
C HIS A 177 -18.62 12.26 -1.77
N ASN A 178 -19.70 11.58 -1.50
CA ASN A 178 -20.26 11.52 -0.16
C ASN A 178 -19.79 10.22 0.52
N ASN A 179 -19.50 10.32 1.81
CA ASN A 179 -19.14 9.16 2.60
C ASN A 179 -17.81 8.51 2.23
N TYR A 180 -16.75 9.30 2.08
CA TYR A 180 -15.38 8.79 2.11
C TYR A 180 -15.08 8.26 3.50
N VAL A 181 -14.79 6.97 3.60
CA VAL A 181 -14.47 6.31 4.88
C VAL A 181 -13.02 5.90 4.89
N PHE A 182 -12.26 6.44 5.83
CA PHE A 182 -10.85 6.10 6.05
C PHE A 182 -10.65 5.49 7.42
N HIS A 183 -9.73 4.53 7.48
CA HIS A 183 -9.37 3.83 8.69
C HIS A 183 -7.87 3.92 8.91
N GLU A 184 -7.45 4.13 10.13
CA GLU A 184 -6.05 4.04 10.56
C GLU A 184 -5.96 3.29 11.87
N GLN A 185 -5.08 2.30 11.91
CA GLN A 185 -4.76 1.59 13.14
C GLN A 185 -3.51 2.20 13.76
N PHE A 186 -3.56 2.42 15.06
CA PHE A 186 -2.39 2.85 15.81
C PHE A 186 -2.25 2.07 17.11
N GLU A 187 -1.01 1.91 17.52
CA GLU A 187 -0.64 1.29 18.79
C GLU A 187 -0.23 2.37 19.79
N THR A 188 -0.65 2.22 21.02
CA THR A 188 -0.25 3.12 22.10
C THR A 188 0.24 2.35 23.30
N THR A 189 1.27 2.90 23.92
CA THR A 189 1.74 2.48 25.23
C THR A 189 1.28 3.44 26.32
N ALA A 190 0.65 4.54 25.94
CA ALA A 190 0.24 5.62 26.81
C ALA A 190 -1.28 5.86 26.75
N ASP A 191 -1.74 6.83 27.50
CA ASP A 191 -3.14 7.21 27.60
C ASP A 191 -3.73 7.67 26.23
N VAL A 192 -4.99 7.32 25.98
CA VAL A 192 -5.73 7.64 24.74
C VAL A 192 -5.80 9.15 24.50
N THR A 193 -5.73 9.96 25.57
CA THR A 193 -5.79 11.42 25.47
C THR A 193 -4.63 12.02 24.69
N SER A 194 -3.44 11.37 24.70
CA SER A 194 -2.27 11.84 23.93
C SER A 194 -2.40 11.64 22.42
N PHE A 195 -3.42 10.88 22.00
CA PHE A 195 -3.70 10.62 20.58
C PHE A 195 -4.46 11.76 19.88
N ILE A 196 -5.18 12.57 20.66
CA ILE A 196 -6.05 13.66 20.16
C ILE A 196 -5.23 14.94 19.84
N GLU A 197 -3.92 14.88 20.05
CA GLU A 197 -3.05 16.01 19.75
C GLU A 197 -2.82 16.12 18.23
N GLU A 198 -2.77 17.37 17.75
CA GLU A 198 -2.60 17.74 16.32
C GLU A 198 -1.42 17.07 15.64
N ASP A 199 -0.37 16.80 16.39
CA ASP A 199 0.88 16.17 15.90
C ASP A 199 0.88 14.65 15.93
N SER A 200 -0.25 13.99 16.19
CA SER A 200 -0.30 12.54 16.25
C SER A 200 0.12 11.92 14.90
N PRO A 201 1.12 11.01 14.90
CA PRO A 201 1.57 10.34 13.66
C PRO A 201 0.46 9.57 12.95
N ALA A 202 -0.55 9.10 13.67
CA ALA A 202 -1.69 8.39 13.11
C ALA A 202 -2.60 9.34 12.31
N VAL A 203 -2.89 10.54 12.85
CA VAL A 203 -3.65 11.56 12.12
C VAL A 203 -2.92 12.00 10.86
N GLN A 204 -1.61 12.12 10.92
CA GLN A 204 -0.81 12.48 9.74
C GLN A 204 -0.81 11.38 8.67
N ARG A 205 -0.74 10.09 9.06
CA ARG A 205 -0.84 8.98 8.10
C ARG A 205 -2.23 8.94 7.47
N LEU A 206 -3.27 8.96 8.28
CA LEU A 206 -4.66 8.98 7.83
C LEU A 206 -4.94 10.15 6.88
N SER A 207 -4.46 11.36 7.23
CA SER A 207 -4.65 12.56 6.39
C SER A 207 -3.92 12.43 5.06
N ARG A 208 -2.75 11.81 5.03
CA ARG A 208 -2.00 11.56 3.80
C ARG A 208 -2.72 10.56 2.90
N ASP A 209 -3.16 9.44 3.45
CA ASP A 209 -3.85 8.39 2.70
C ASP A 209 -5.18 8.91 2.14
N PHE A 210 -5.91 9.69 2.94
CA PHE A 210 -7.08 10.41 2.47
C PHE A 210 -6.76 11.34 1.30
N ALA A 211 -5.73 12.16 1.41
CA ALA A 211 -5.37 13.12 0.37
C ALA A 211 -4.95 12.41 -0.93
N GLN A 212 -4.17 11.34 -0.83
CA GLN A 212 -3.75 10.54 -1.98
C GLN A 212 -4.94 9.91 -2.71
N ALA A 213 -5.87 9.31 -1.97
CA ALA A 213 -7.07 8.72 -2.55
C ALA A 213 -7.96 9.80 -3.18
N LEU A 214 -8.25 10.87 -2.45
CA LEU A 214 -9.10 11.95 -2.94
C LEU A 214 -8.56 12.60 -4.22
N VAL A 215 -7.27 12.95 -4.23
CA VAL A 215 -6.66 13.60 -5.41
C VAL A 215 -6.62 12.64 -6.59
N SER A 216 -6.34 11.34 -6.36
CA SER A 216 -6.43 10.33 -7.42
C SER A 216 -7.84 10.26 -8.02
N ASP A 217 -8.85 10.12 -7.17
CA ASP A 217 -10.24 10.03 -7.62
C ASP A 217 -10.71 11.27 -8.36
N ILE A 218 -10.33 12.46 -7.89
CA ILE A 218 -10.63 13.72 -8.58
C ILE A 218 -9.97 13.76 -9.95
N LEU A 219 -8.67 13.39 -10.04
CA LEU A 219 -7.94 13.42 -11.30
C LEU A 219 -8.39 12.33 -12.29
N GLU A 220 -8.94 11.22 -11.82
CA GLU A 220 -9.45 10.13 -12.63
C GLU A 220 -10.90 10.34 -13.09
N SER A 221 -11.64 11.24 -12.43
CA SER A 221 -13.06 11.48 -12.71
C SER A 221 -13.32 12.32 -13.96
N PHE A 222 -12.30 12.93 -14.53
CA PHE A 222 -12.34 13.77 -15.71
C PHE A 222 -11.59 13.12 -16.88
#